data_96e30b2fec2fd20f9ec8d25d7ed74f57
#
_entry.id   96e30b2fec2fd20f9ec8d25d7ed74f57
#
_cell.length_a   1.000
_cell.length_b   1.000
_cell.length_c   1.000
_cell.angle_alpha   90.00
_cell.angle_beta   90.00
_cell.angle_gamma   90.00
#
_symmetry.space_group_name_H-M   'P 1'
#
loop_
_entity.id
_entity.type
_entity.pdbx_description
1 polymer ?
#
loop_
_entity_poly.entity_id
_entity_poly.type
_entity_poly.pdbx_seq_one_letter_code
_entity_poly.pdbx_strand_id
1 'polypeptide(L)'
;MNTSTRNQYRLYHPRGALIDGFVATKHPLYHTHANMLDRCLNERSTAYKNYGGRGIRVCERWICFANFVVDIGPRPTPAHTVERIDNDSGYCPANRTWATRTTQCLNRRVFESNTSGAAGVKRVDNTFFAAFDFDGRRHTIGRFKTLNEAILARAAYVEGFLTAKGGLHGQG
;
A
#
# COMPACT_ATOMS: atom_id res chain seq x y z
N MET A 1 7.18 20.43 -7.81
CA MET A 1 8.52 19.80 -7.81
C MET A 1 9.55 20.89 -7.99
N ASN A 2 10.48 21.00 -7.07
CA ASN A 2 11.61 21.94 -7.21
C ASN A 2 12.47 21.45 -8.38
N THR A 3 13.02 22.37 -9.17
CA THR A 3 13.88 22.08 -10.34
C THR A 3 15.04 21.14 -9.99
N SER A 4 15.55 21.21 -8.76
CA SER A 4 16.60 20.34 -8.22
C SER A 4 16.15 18.87 -8.13
N THR A 5 14.95 18.60 -7.64
CA THR A 5 14.41 17.23 -7.51
C THR A 5 14.12 16.62 -8.88
N ARG A 6 13.58 17.39 -9.84
CA ARG A 6 13.39 16.92 -11.23
C ARG A 6 14.70 16.58 -11.93
N ASN A 7 15.78 17.33 -11.68
CA ASN A 7 17.09 17.04 -12.27
C ASN A 7 17.74 15.78 -11.67
N GLN A 8 17.58 15.55 -10.38
CA GLN A 8 18.09 14.36 -9.71
C GLN A 8 17.47 13.08 -10.29
N TYR A 9 16.17 13.07 -10.61
CA TYR A 9 15.51 11.95 -11.27
C TYR A 9 15.94 11.76 -12.73
N ARG A 10 16.33 12.83 -13.45
CA ARG A 10 16.85 12.76 -14.82
C ARG A 10 18.18 12.05 -14.93
N LEU A 11 19.03 12.11 -13.91
CA LEU A 11 20.35 11.46 -13.89
C LEU A 11 20.23 9.92 -13.78
N TYR A 12 19.16 9.43 -13.19
CA TYR A 12 18.94 7.99 -13.00
C TYR A 12 18.10 7.32 -14.11
N HIS A 13 17.63 8.11 -15.08
CA HIS A 13 16.89 7.60 -16.26
C HIS A 13 17.42 8.26 -17.53
N PRO A 14 18.42 7.67 -18.17
CA PRO A 14 18.91 8.14 -19.47
C PRO A 14 17.71 8.25 -20.43
N ARG A 15 17.58 9.39 -21.11
CA ARG A 15 16.52 9.58 -22.11
C ARG A 15 16.64 8.48 -23.16
N GLY A 16 15.54 7.75 -23.41
CA GLY A 16 15.50 6.69 -24.41
C GLY A 16 16.03 5.35 -23.97
N ALA A 17 16.56 5.17 -22.74
CA ALA A 17 16.92 3.87 -22.24
C ALA A 17 15.69 2.96 -22.12
N LEU A 18 15.81 1.75 -22.63
CA LEU A 18 14.79 0.71 -22.49
C LEU A 18 15.01 -0.06 -21.18
N ILE A 19 13.96 -0.27 -20.43
CA ILE A 19 13.91 -1.10 -19.24
C ILE A 19 12.84 -2.16 -19.50
N ASP A 20 13.21 -3.43 -19.51
CA ASP A 20 12.32 -4.54 -19.89
C ASP A 20 11.63 -4.32 -21.26
N GLY A 21 12.33 -3.71 -22.22
CA GLY A 21 11.80 -3.39 -23.55
C GLY A 21 10.92 -2.15 -23.63
N PHE A 22 10.72 -1.42 -22.53
CA PHE A 22 9.93 -0.20 -22.49
C PHE A 22 10.79 1.05 -22.32
N VAL A 23 10.41 2.13 -22.99
CA VAL A 23 10.87 3.46 -22.55
C VAL A 23 10.38 3.68 -21.11
N ALA A 24 11.24 4.14 -20.22
CA ALA A 24 10.97 4.22 -18.78
C ALA A 24 9.57 4.81 -18.43
N THR A 25 9.15 5.88 -19.11
CA THR A 25 7.84 6.52 -18.90
C THR A 25 6.63 5.68 -19.35
N LYS A 26 6.87 4.66 -20.17
CA LYS A 26 5.83 3.73 -20.66
C LYS A 26 5.80 2.42 -19.89
N HIS A 27 6.77 2.20 -18.99
CA HIS A 27 6.83 0.99 -18.20
C HIS A 27 5.68 0.91 -17.18
N PRO A 28 5.03 -0.26 -16.99
CA PRO A 28 3.89 -0.40 -16.07
C PRO A 28 4.15 0.03 -14.63
N LEU A 29 5.39 -0.06 -14.15
CA LEU A 29 5.79 0.34 -12.80
C LEU A 29 6.22 1.80 -12.67
N TYR A 30 6.25 2.57 -13.77
CA TYR A 30 6.76 3.94 -13.75
C TYR A 30 6.00 4.84 -12.76
N HIS A 31 4.68 4.84 -12.83
CA HIS A 31 3.85 5.64 -11.93
C HIS A 31 3.95 5.16 -10.47
N THR A 32 4.11 3.86 -10.24
CA THR A 32 4.32 3.31 -8.89
C THR A 32 5.60 3.87 -8.28
N HIS A 33 6.70 3.85 -9.03
CA HIS A 33 7.99 4.41 -8.60
C HIS A 33 7.93 5.93 -8.41
N ALA A 34 7.38 6.66 -9.38
CA ALA A 34 7.24 8.12 -9.31
C ALA A 34 6.43 8.56 -8.09
N ASN A 35 5.30 7.91 -7.82
CA ASN A 35 4.46 8.18 -6.65
C ASN A 35 5.16 7.83 -5.33
N MET A 36 5.95 6.75 -5.30
CA MET A 36 6.75 6.40 -4.12
C MET A 36 7.76 7.49 -3.79
N LEU A 37 8.49 7.98 -4.79
CA LEU A 37 9.45 9.07 -4.61
C LEU A 37 8.76 10.39 -4.23
N ASP A 38 7.64 10.73 -4.89
CA ASP A 38 6.89 11.95 -4.61
C ASP A 38 6.46 12.02 -3.14
N ARG A 39 5.80 10.97 -2.63
CA ARG A 39 5.31 10.95 -1.24
C ARG A 39 6.40 10.91 -0.17
N CYS A 40 7.61 10.43 -0.51
CA CYS A 40 8.70 10.34 0.45
C CYS A 40 9.65 11.56 0.41
N LEU A 41 9.78 12.22 -0.75
CA LEU A 41 10.81 13.24 -0.96
C LEU A 41 10.25 14.62 -1.31
N ASN A 42 9.00 14.73 -1.77
CA ASN A 42 8.39 16.00 -2.14
C ASN A 42 7.56 16.56 -0.98
N GLU A 43 8.09 17.53 -0.25
CA GLU A 43 7.41 18.19 0.88
C GLU A 43 6.09 18.87 0.50
N ARG A 44 5.90 19.20 -0.79
CA ARG A 44 4.65 19.79 -1.30
C ARG A 44 3.59 18.73 -1.65
N SER A 45 3.94 17.46 -1.62
CA SER A 45 2.99 16.38 -1.86
C SER A 45 1.98 16.30 -0.70
N THR A 46 0.70 16.21 -1.02
CA THR A 46 -0.36 16.04 -0.01
C THR A 46 -0.18 14.77 0.81
N ALA A 47 0.51 13.78 0.25
CA ALA A 47 0.82 12.53 0.92
C ALA A 47 2.06 12.61 1.83
N TYR A 48 2.92 13.64 1.67
CA TYR A 48 4.21 13.75 2.36
C TYR A 48 4.08 13.61 3.89
N LYS A 49 3.10 14.26 4.50
CA LYS A 49 2.84 14.18 5.95
C LYS A 49 2.69 12.76 6.48
N ASN A 50 2.23 11.82 5.65
CA ASN A 50 2.01 10.43 6.00
C ASN A 50 3.17 9.51 5.62
N TYR A 51 4.18 10.02 4.91
CA TYR A 51 5.36 9.27 4.44
C TYR A 51 6.66 9.99 4.81
N GLY A 52 7.19 10.85 3.95
CA GLY A 52 8.46 11.56 4.19
C GLY A 52 8.46 12.36 5.49
N GLY A 53 7.36 13.02 5.81
CA GLY A 53 7.16 13.77 7.07
C GLY A 53 7.17 12.90 8.32
N ARG A 54 6.90 11.59 8.19
CA ARG A 54 7.03 10.59 9.27
C ARG A 54 8.40 9.93 9.33
N GLY A 55 9.34 10.30 8.47
CA GLY A 55 10.64 9.67 8.37
C GLY A 55 10.70 8.46 7.44
N ILE A 56 9.62 8.13 6.71
CA ILE A 56 9.65 7.08 5.70
C ILE A 56 10.56 7.50 4.55
N ARG A 57 11.59 6.71 4.27
CA ARG A 57 12.59 6.98 3.24
C ARG A 57 12.55 5.91 2.16
N VAL A 58 13.09 6.26 1.00
CA VAL A 58 13.37 5.31 -0.08
C VAL A 58 14.86 5.01 -0.03
N CYS A 59 15.24 3.73 -0.10
CA CYS A 59 16.65 3.36 -0.12
C CYS A 59 17.33 3.91 -1.38
N GLU A 60 18.61 4.21 -1.30
CA GLU A 60 19.39 4.81 -2.36
C GLU A 60 19.30 4.03 -3.67
N ARG A 61 19.35 2.71 -3.58
CA ARG A 61 19.24 1.79 -4.72
C ARG A 61 17.95 2.02 -5.52
N TRP A 62 16.84 2.32 -4.86
CA TRP A 62 15.53 2.52 -5.49
C TRP A 62 15.25 3.96 -5.96
N ILE A 63 16.19 4.85 -5.78
CA ILE A 63 16.17 6.13 -6.50
C ILE A 63 16.32 5.89 -8.00
N CYS A 64 17.10 4.88 -8.39
CA CYS A 64 17.21 4.43 -9.77
C CYS A 64 16.02 3.53 -10.15
N PHE A 65 15.26 3.93 -11.19
CA PHE A 65 14.09 3.19 -11.64
C PHE A 65 14.43 1.78 -12.15
N ALA A 66 15.54 1.61 -12.86
CA ALA A 66 15.96 0.29 -13.35
C ALA A 66 16.19 -0.70 -12.20
N ASN A 67 16.87 -0.25 -11.14
CA ASN A 67 17.08 -1.08 -9.95
C ASN A 67 15.74 -1.42 -9.26
N PHE A 68 14.84 -0.45 -9.17
CA PHE A 68 13.50 -0.68 -8.63
C PHE A 68 12.75 -1.76 -9.41
N VAL A 69 12.75 -1.70 -10.76
CA VAL A 69 12.10 -2.69 -11.62
C VAL A 69 12.67 -4.08 -11.40
N VAL A 70 14.01 -4.20 -11.39
CA VAL A 70 14.70 -5.49 -11.15
C VAL A 70 14.31 -6.08 -9.80
N ASP A 71 14.37 -5.28 -8.74
CA ASP A 71 14.12 -5.77 -7.38
C ASP A 71 12.65 -6.08 -7.12
N ILE A 72 11.73 -5.32 -7.71
CA ILE A 72 10.28 -5.55 -7.57
C ILE A 72 9.85 -6.80 -8.33
N GLY A 73 10.45 -7.04 -9.49
CA GLY A 73 10.06 -8.11 -10.38
C GLY A 73 8.71 -7.89 -11.07
N PRO A 74 8.25 -8.87 -11.86
CA PRO A 74 7.01 -8.75 -12.63
C PRO A 74 5.80 -8.66 -11.70
N ARG A 75 4.83 -7.84 -12.10
CA ARG A 75 3.54 -7.75 -11.40
C ARG A 75 2.76 -9.04 -11.58
N PRO A 76 2.36 -9.74 -10.50
CA PRO A 76 1.65 -11.02 -10.61
C PRO A 76 0.32 -10.93 -11.37
N THR A 77 -0.49 -9.90 -11.09
CA THR A 77 -1.71 -9.56 -11.83
C THR A 77 -1.96 -8.06 -11.80
N PRO A 78 -2.82 -7.49 -12.68
CA PRO A 78 -3.19 -6.07 -12.64
C PRO A 78 -3.76 -5.58 -11.30
N ALA A 79 -4.33 -6.49 -10.50
CA ALA A 79 -4.88 -6.19 -9.18
C ALA A 79 -3.82 -6.01 -8.08
N HIS A 80 -2.57 -6.40 -8.33
CA HIS A 80 -1.49 -6.26 -7.35
C HIS A 80 -0.84 -4.88 -7.41
N THR A 81 -0.50 -4.35 -6.26
CA THR A 81 0.29 -3.13 -6.08
C THR A 81 1.44 -3.39 -5.12
N VAL A 82 2.50 -2.59 -5.24
CA VAL A 82 3.65 -2.68 -4.33
C VAL A 82 3.26 -2.10 -2.98
N GLU A 83 3.43 -2.90 -1.94
CA GLU A 83 3.15 -2.53 -0.56
C GLU A 83 4.39 -2.76 0.33
N ARG A 84 4.48 -2.04 1.45
CA ARG A 84 5.49 -2.30 2.48
C ARG A 84 4.97 -3.35 3.45
N ILE A 85 5.84 -4.29 3.83
CA ILE A 85 5.54 -5.30 4.85
C ILE A 85 5.34 -4.61 6.20
N ASP A 86 6.30 -3.75 6.56
CA ASP A 86 6.23 -2.88 7.74
C ASP A 86 5.93 -1.44 7.29
N ASN A 87 4.79 -0.90 7.72
CA ASN A 87 4.31 0.43 7.35
C ASN A 87 5.08 1.57 8.03
N ASP A 88 5.87 1.28 9.06
CA ASP A 88 6.67 2.28 9.78
C ASP A 88 8.12 2.32 9.27
N SER A 89 8.53 1.33 8.49
CA SER A 89 9.83 1.25 7.81
C SER A 89 9.81 1.84 6.41
N GLY A 90 11.01 2.12 5.85
CA GLY A 90 11.19 2.71 4.53
C GLY A 90 10.95 1.72 3.38
N TYR A 91 11.05 2.26 2.16
CA TYR A 91 10.98 1.49 0.93
C TYR A 91 12.34 0.92 0.58
N CYS A 92 12.47 -0.40 0.61
CA CYS A 92 13.67 -1.13 0.21
C CYS A 92 13.30 -2.57 -0.23
N PRO A 93 14.21 -3.31 -0.89
CA PRO A 93 13.95 -4.67 -1.34
C PRO A 93 13.47 -5.62 -0.24
N ALA A 94 13.99 -5.47 0.99
CA ALA A 94 13.63 -6.32 2.13
C ALA A 94 12.24 -6.00 2.72
N ASN A 95 11.73 -4.77 2.52
CA ASN A 95 10.46 -4.31 3.08
C ASN A 95 9.38 -4.10 2.01
N ARG A 96 9.24 -5.07 1.11
CA ARG A 96 8.26 -4.98 0.03
C ARG A 96 7.52 -6.28 -0.18
N THR A 97 6.29 -6.17 -0.63
CA THR A 97 5.49 -7.29 -1.09
C THR A 97 4.55 -6.85 -2.21
N TRP A 98 4.13 -7.79 -3.04
CA TRP A 98 2.98 -7.57 -3.89
C TRP A 98 1.71 -7.82 -3.07
N ALA A 99 0.83 -6.84 -3.00
CA ALA A 99 -0.41 -6.95 -2.26
C ALA A 99 -1.60 -6.61 -3.16
N THR A 100 -2.65 -7.38 -3.05
CA THR A 100 -3.93 -7.02 -3.63
C THR A 100 -4.59 -5.91 -2.79
N ARG A 101 -5.57 -5.19 -3.37
CA ARG A 101 -6.37 -4.19 -2.65
C ARG A 101 -6.96 -4.74 -1.35
N THR A 102 -7.25 -5.99 -1.35
CA THR A 102 -7.75 -6.80 -0.24
C THR A 102 -6.76 -6.89 0.90
N THR A 103 -5.53 -7.32 0.60
CA THR A 103 -4.45 -7.40 1.59
C THR A 103 -4.13 -6.03 2.17
N GLN A 104 -4.17 -4.96 1.35
CA GLN A 104 -3.97 -3.59 1.80
C GLN A 104 -5.05 -3.13 2.79
N CYS A 105 -6.31 -3.52 2.57
CA CYS A 105 -7.39 -3.18 3.50
C CYS A 105 -7.23 -3.83 4.86
N LEU A 106 -6.56 -5.01 4.92
CA LEU A 106 -6.25 -5.69 6.18
C LEU A 106 -5.12 -5.01 6.95
N ASN A 107 -4.10 -4.58 6.23
CA ASN A 107 -2.90 -3.98 6.79
C ASN A 107 -3.03 -2.46 7.03
N ARG A 108 -4.24 -1.92 6.92
CA ARG A 108 -4.47 -0.49 7.21
C ARG A 108 -4.09 -0.18 8.65
N ARG A 109 -3.27 0.84 8.79
CA ARG A 109 -2.93 1.44 10.07
C ARG A 109 -4.20 1.88 10.80
N VAL A 110 -4.22 1.68 12.10
CA VAL A 110 -5.25 2.23 12.98
C VAL A 110 -5.10 3.76 12.99
N PHE A 111 -6.17 4.49 12.64
CA PHE A 111 -6.16 5.94 12.68
C PHE A 111 -6.14 6.43 14.14
N GLU A 112 -5.52 7.58 14.40
CA GLU A 112 -5.49 8.21 15.73
C GLU A 112 -6.90 8.47 16.30
N SER A 113 -7.88 8.74 15.42
CA SER A 113 -9.29 8.89 15.77
C SER A 113 -9.98 7.57 16.14
N ASN A 114 -9.31 6.44 16.05
CA ASN A 114 -9.88 5.14 16.39
C ASN A 114 -9.81 4.90 17.91
N THR A 115 -10.95 5.01 18.56
CA THR A 115 -11.08 4.85 20.02
C THR A 115 -10.99 3.41 20.51
N SER A 116 -11.00 2.41 19.61
CA SER A 116 -10.90 0.99 19.98
C SER A 116 -9.48 0.45 20.00
N GLY A 117 -8.54 1.10 19.30
CA GLY A 117 -7.18 0.61 19.10
C GLY A 117 -7.05 -0.51 18.05
N ALA A 118 -8.15 -0.94 17.41
CA ALA A 118 -8.13 -2.01 16.41
C ALA A 118 -8.71 -1.55 15.06
N ALA A 119 -8.03 -1.89 13.95
CA ALA A 119 -8.45 -1.53 12.61
C ALA A 119 -9.84 -2.11 12.27
N GLY A 120 -10.75 -1.26 11.76
CA GLY A 120 -12.11 -1.67 11.37
C GLY A 120 -13.03 -2.03 12.54
N VAL A 121 -12.61 -1.76 13.78
CA VAL A 121 -13.44 -1.84 14.98
C VAL A 121 -13.64 -0.44 15.54
N LYS A 122 -14.83 -0.10 15.94
CA LYS A 122 -15.18 1.16 16.59
C LYS A 122 -15.84 0.87 17.94
N ARG A 123 -15.43 1.59 18.99
CA ARG A 123 -16.14 1.57 20.26
C ARG A 123 -17.42 2.40 20.14
N VAL A 124 -18.54 1.80 20.52
CA VAL A 124 -19.86 2.45 20.54
C VAL A 124 -20.49 2.10 21.89
N ASP A 125 -20.60 3.09 22.75
CA ASP A 125 -21.01 2.93 24.14
C ASP A 125 -20.17 1.85 24.86
N ASN A 126 -20.82 0.85 25.42
CA ASN A 126 -20.17 -0.28 26.10
C ASN A 126 -19.96 -1.49 25.17
N THR A 127 -20.01 -1.29 23.85
CA THR A 127 -19.86 -2.36 22.86
C THR A 127 -18.82 -2.00 21.80
N PHE A 128 -18.43 -2.98 21.00
CA PHE A 128 -17.50 -2.84 19.89
C PHE A 128 -18.21 -3.20 18.59
N PHE A 129 -18.23 -2.27 17.66
CA PHE A 129 -18.80 -2.46 16.32
C PHE A 129 -17.71 -2.79 15.33
N ALA A 130 -17.81 -3.95 14.67
CA ALA A 130 -16.87 -4.39 13.64
C ALA A 130 -17.46 -4.21 12.24
N ALA A 131 -16.67 -3.65 11.34
CA ALA A 131 -17.00 -3.46 9.93
C ALA A 131 -15.76 -3.61 9.05
N PHE A 132 -16.00 -3.82 7.76
CA PHE A 132 -14.97 -3.97 6.74
C PHE A 132 -15.41 -3.22 5.48
N ASP A 133 -14.57 -2.30 5.00
CA ASP A 133 -14.83 -1.55 3.78
C ASP A 133 -14.05 -2.19 2.62
N PHE A 134 -14.76 -2.60 1.57
CA PHE A 134 -14.18 -3.20 0.39
C PHE A 134 -14.86 -2.67 -0.87
N ASP A 135 -14.07 -2.22 -1.82
CA ASP A 135 -14.51 -1.70 -3.13
C ASP A 135 -15.64 -0.65 -3.02
N GLY A 136 -15.45 0.30 -2.08
CA GLY A 136 -16.41 1.37 -1.84
C GLY A 136 -17.69 0.94 -1.09
N ARG A 137 -17.81 -0.33 -0.72
CA ARG A 137 -18.95 -0.86 0.05
C ARG A 137 -18.55 -1.19 1.48
N ARG A 138 -19.41 -0.83 2.41
CA ARG A 138 -19.25 -1.18 3.82
C ARG A 138 -19.95 -2.49 4.14
N HIS A 139 -19.19 -3.45 4.65
CA HIS A 139 -19.68 -4.72 5.17
C HIS A 139 -19.75 -4.63 6.69
N THR A 140 -20.97 -4.62 7.23
CA THR A 140 -21.21 -4.67 8.68
C THR A 140 -21.09 -6.10 9.15
N ILE A 141 -20.23 -6.34 10.15
CA ILE A 141 -19.99 -7.68 10.69
C ILE A 141 -20.84 -7.90 11.94
N GLY A 142 -20.85 -6.93 12.85
CA GLY A 142 -21.71 -7.02 14.01
C GLY A 142 -21.28 -6.12 15.18
N ARG A 143 -22.01 -6.28 16.30
CA ARG A 143 -21.69 -5.67 17.61
C ARG A 143 -21.29 -6.78 18.58
N PHE A 144 -20.25 -6.50 19.38
CA PHE A 144 -19.63 -7.44 20.29
C PHE A 144 -19.47 -6.79 21.68
N LYS A 145 -19.47 -7.60 22.70
CA LYS A 145 -19.30 -7.14 24.09
C LYS A 145 -17.84 -6.78 24.39
N THR A 146 -16.91 -7.47 23.78
CA THR A 146 -15.48 -7.26 24.01
C THR A 146 -14.74 -6.89 22.72
N LEU A 147 -13.64 -6.15 22.87
CA LEU A 147 -12.75 -5.79 21.76
C LEU A 147 -12.19 -7.05 21.06
N ASN A 148 -11.82 -8.05 21.83
CA ASN A 148 -11.22 -9.28 21.31
C ASN A 148 -12.22 -10.06 20.43
N GLU A 149 -13.48 -10.19 20.86
CA GLU A 149 -14.54 -10.79 20.04
C GLU A 149 -14.72 -10.06 18.71
N ALA A 150 -14.73 -8.72 18.73
CA ALA A 150 -14.88 -7.90 17.54
C ALA A 150 -13.69 -8.08 16.56
N ILE A 151 -12.47 -8.17 17.09
CA ILE A 151 -11.25 -8.39 16.30
C ILE A 151 -11.29 -9.77 15.64
N LEU A 152 -11.60 -10.82 16.40
CA LEU A 152 -11.65 -12.20 15.90
C LEU A 152 -12.77 -12.37 14.84
N ALA A 153 -13.95 -11.85 15.13
CA ALA A 153 -15.07 -11.90 14.17
C ALA A 153 -14.74 -11.16 12.87
N ARG A 154 -14.07 -9.99 12.98
CA ARG A 154 -13.63 -9.24 11.80
C ARG A 154 -12.59 -10.03 11.01
N ALA A 155 -11.60 -10.60 11.65
CA ALA A 155 -10.56 -11.38 10.99
C ALA A 155 -11.17 -12.58 10.21
N ALA A 156 -12.01 -13.36 10.86
CA ALA A 156 -12.70 -14.50 10.24
C ALA A 156 -13.59 -14.09 9.06
N TYR A 157 -14.36 -13.00 9.21
CA TYR A 157 -15.21 -12.48 8.13
C TYR A 157 -14.39 -12.07 6.91
N VAL A 158 -13.32 -11.31 7.14
CA VAL A 158 -12.45 -10.83 6.07
C VAL A 158 -11.77 -11.99 5.37
N GLU A 159 -11.23 -12.95 6.10
CA GLU A 159 -10.60 -14.16 5.54
C GLU A 159 -11.59 -14.95 4.67
N GLY A 160 -12.80 -15.23 5.15
CA GLY A 160 -13.84 -15.90 4.39
C GLY A 160 -14.28 -15.13 3.15
N PHE A 161 -14.43 -13.79 3.27
CA PHE A 161 -14.78 -12.92 2.15
C PHE A 161 -13.72 -12.96 1.05
N LEU A 162 -12.44 -12.99 1.42
CA LEU A 162 -11.31 -13.03 0.49
C LEU A 162 -11.18 -14.36 -0.22
N THR A 163 -11.34 -15.45 0.54
CA THR A 163 -11.33 -16.80 0.00
C THR A 163 -12.46 -16.96 -1.03
N ALA A 164 -13.66 -16.48 -0.72
CA ALA A 164 -14.79 -16.51 -1.64
C ALA A 164 -14.56 -15.68 -2.92
N LYS A 165 -13.90 -14.51 -2.82
CA LYS A 165 -13.56 -13.65 -3.97
C LYS A 165 -12.38 -14.19 -4.77
N GLY A 166 -11.37 -14.77 -4.12
CA GLY A 166 -10.20 -15.39 -4.78
C GLY A 166 -10.54 -16.67 -5.52
N GLY A 167 -11.52 -17.44 -5.04
CA GLY A 167 -12.02 -18.64 -5.73
C GLY A 167 -12.79 -18.36 -7.03
N LEU A 168 -13.21 -17.12 -7.27
CA LEU A 168 -13.91 -16.73 -8.51
C LEU A 168 -12.96 -16.33 -9.66
N HIS A 169 -11.66 -16.23 -9.43
CA HIS A 169 -10.66 -15.89 -10.45
C HIS A 169 -9.75 -17.05 -10.87
N GLY A 170 -10.06 -18.27 -10.46
CA GLY A 170 -9.29 -19.48 -10.76
C GLY A 170 -9.89 -20.39 -11.85
N GLN A 171 -10.94 -19.95 -12.57
CA GLN A 171 -11.47 -20.70 -13.71
C GLN A 171 -11.87 -19.72 -14.81
N GLY A 172 -10.98 -19.55 -15.79
CA GLY A 172 -11.20 -18.79 -17.01
C GLY A 172 -9.93 -18.70 -17.82
#